data_1b3769d172734adb615d74d75f77d53a
#
_entry.id   1b3769d172734adb615d74d75f77d53a
#
_cell.length_a   1.000
_cell.length_b   1.000
_cell.length_c   1.000
_cell.angle_alpha   90.00
_cell.angle_beta   90.00
_cell.angle_gamma   90.00
#
_symmetry.space_group_name_H-M   'P 1'
#
loop_
_entity.id
_entity.type
_entity.pdbx_description
1 polymer ?
#
loop_
_entity_poly.entity_id
_entity_poly.type
_entity_poly.pdbx_seq_one_letter_code
_entity_poly.pdbx_strand_id
1 'polypeptide(L)'
;TPEGLVSIEYPEEALHEIVTNAILHRDYSVATDVQVRIFDNRIEIESPGRLPGHVTVEKITKTQFARNPKMVRLINKFKNPPNKDAGEGLKTAFETMDKLRLKKPEITEKEDSLLVTLRHESLGSPEQLVMEYLDNPGHPEITNSIARELTGIRSENTMKEVFYKLSKSNQIERVPDKQG
;
A
#
# COMPACT_ATOMS: atom_id res chain seq x y z
N THR A 1 -19.24 16.45 0.60
CA THR A 1 -19.07 15.13 -0.04
C THR A 1 -20.34 14.33 0.15
N PRO A 2 -20.87 13.63 -0.88
CA PRO A 2 -22.01 12.75 -0.69
C PRO A 2 -21.67 11.72 0.40
N GLU A 3 -22.64 11.45 1.27
CA GLU A 3 -22.51 10.47 2.33
C GLU A 3 -22.13 9.10 1.69
N GLY A 4 -21.00 8.54 2.10
CA GLY A 4 -20.55 7.22 1.67
C GLY A 4 -19.26 7.16 0.85
N LEU A 5 -18.71 8.27 0.39
CA LEU A 5 -17.40 8.26 -0.29
C LEU A 5 -16.27 8.44 0.72
N VAL A 6 -15.46 7.41 0.87
CA VAL A 6 -14.22 7.44 1.66
C VAL A 6 -13.07 7.79 0.72
N SER A 7 -12.31 8.82 1.05
CA SER A 7 -11.06 9.10 0.33
C SER A 7 -10.08 7.96 0.62
N ILE A 8 -9.63 7.29 -0.43
CA ILE A 8 -8.62 6.26 -0.35
C ILE A 8 -7.26 6.96 -0.35
N GLU A 9 -6.51 6.84 0.73
CA GLU A 9 -5.15 7.35 0.81
C GLU A 9 -4.19 6.19 0.60
N TYR A 10 -3.55 6.19 -0.54
CA TYR A 10 -2.40 5.31 -0.78
C TYR A 10 -1.13 6.02 -0.28
N PRO A 11 -0.15 5.27 0.26
CA PRO A 11 1.12 5.86 0.62
C PRO A 11 1.77 6.52 -0.60
N GLU A 12 2.02 7.83 -0.51
CA GLU A 12 2.62 8.60 -1.61
C GLU A 12 3.96 8.00 -2.04
N GLU A 13 4.77 7.57 -1.08
CA GLU A 13 6.06 6.94 -1.35
C GLU A 13 5.92 5.63 -2.14
N ALA A 14 4.93 4.80 -1.83
CA ALA A 14 4.70 3.55 -2.56
C ALA A 14 4.22 3.83 -3.98
N LEU A 15 3.29 4.77 -4.16
CA LEU A 15 2.80 5.18 -5.49
C LEU A 15 3.92 5.78 -6.33
N HIS A 16 4.66 6.72 -5.76
CA HIS A 16 5.78 7.36 -6.43
C HIS A 16 6.81 6.34 -6.92
N GLU A 17 7.17 5.40 -6.07
CA GLU A 17 8.15 4.37 -6.40
C GLU A 17 7.65 3.44 -7.51
N ILE A 18 6.40 2.96 -7.42
CA ILE A 18 5.86 2.03 -8.41
C ILE A 18 5.69 2.70 -9.76
N VAL A 19 5.21 3.95 -9.80
CA VAL A 19 5.08 4.72 -11.05
C VAL A 19 6.46 5.01 -11.65
N THR A 20 7.42 5.41 -10.83
CA THR A 20 8.80 5.64 -11.27
C THR A 20 9.41 4.37 -11.85
N ASN A 21 9.25 3.23 -11.19
CA ASN A 21 9.74 1.94 -11.69
C ASN A 21 9.05 1.54 -13.00
N ALA A 22 7.74 1.75 -13.12
CA ALA A 22 7.02 1.47 -14.35
C ALA A 22 7.57 2.23 -15.55
N ILE A 23 8.01 3.48 -15.34
CA ILE A 23 8.64 4.31 -16.38
C ILE A 23 10.09 3.89 -16.62
N LEU A 24 10.89 3.73 -15.56
CA LEU A 24 12.32 3.42 -15.68
C LEU A 24 12.59 2.04 -16.28
N HIS A 25 11.70 1.08 -16.02
CA HIS A 25 11.85 -0.31 -16.48
C HIS A 25 10.94 -0.67 -17.66
N ARG A 26 10.18 0.31 -18.20
CA ARG A 26 9.38 0.12 -19.41
C ARG A 26 10.23 -0.40 -20.56
N ASP A 27 9.68 -1.29 -21.36
CA ASP A 27 10.24 -1.64 -22.64
C ASP A 27 9.87 -0.56 -23.70
N TYR A 28 10.84 0.27 -24.03
CA TYR A 28 10.63 1.37 -24.99
C TYR A 28 10.61 0.92 -26.45
N SER A 29 10.85 -0.36 -26.74
CA SER A 29 10.63 -0.93 -28.08
C SER A 29 9.16 -1.27 -28.35
N VAL A 30 8.35 -1.37 -27.28
CA VAL A 30 6.92 -1.63 -27.37
C VAL A 30 6.15 -0.32 -27.47
N ALA A 31 5.29 -0.20 -28.51
CA ALA A 31 4.57 1.04 -28.82
C ALA A 31 3.29 1.25 -27.97
N THR A 32 3.26 0.80 -26.71
CA THR A 32 2.15 1.01 -25.77
C THR A 32 2.62 1.81 -24.57
N ASP A 33 1.77 2.66 -24.01
CA ASP A 33 2.11 3.52 -22.88
C ASP A 33 2.04 2.79 -21.54
N VAL A 34 2.72 3.34 -20.52
CA VAL A 34 2.44 2.98 -19.12
C VAL A 34 1.03 3.42 -18.79
N GLN A 35 0.23 2.51 -18.30
CA GLN A 35 -1.16 2.76 -17.94
C GLN A 35 -1.32 2.81 -16.43
N VAL A 36 -1.98 3.85 -15.93
CA VAL A 36 -2.41 3.95 -14.53
C VAL A 36 -3.93 3.95 -14.51
N ARG A 37 -4.52 2.93 -13.89
CA ARG A 37 -5.97 2.77 -13.75
C ARG A 37 -6.34 2.88 -12.28
N ILE A 38 -7.28 3.77 -11.96
CA ILE A 38 -7.75 4.02 -10.59
C ILE A 38 -9.16 3.46 -10.47
N PHE A 39 -9.35 2.57 -9.52
CA PHE A 39 -10.63 1.96 -9.16
C PHE A 39 -11.00 2.34 -7.72
N ASP A 40 -12.22 2.06 -7.32
CA ASP A 40 -12.71 2.39 -5.97
C ASP A 40 -11.89 1.72 -4.84
N ASN A 41 -11.30 0.55 -5.09
CA ASN A 41 -10.60 -0.26 -4.09
C ASN A 41 -9.15 -0.58 -4.43
N ARG A 42 -8.62 -0.11 -5.57
CA ARG A 42 -7.25 -0.40 -6.00
C ARG A 42 -6.75 0.59 -7.03
N ILE A 43 -5.44 0.64 -7.16
CA ILE A 43 -4.74 1.27 -8.28
C ILE A 43 -3.96 0.19 -9.01
N GLU A 44 -4.04 0.20 -10.34
CA GLU A 44 -3.29 -0.68 -11.21
C GLU A 44 -2.32 0.15 -12.06
N ILE A 45 -1.04 -0.24 -12.03
CA ILE A 45 -0.01 0.35 -12.86
C ILE A 45 0.54 -0.74 -13.77
N GLU A 46 0.35 -0.59 -15.07
CA GLU A 46 0.77 -1.54 -16.09
C GLU A 46 1.87 -0.94 -16.96
N SER A 47 3.02 -1.60 -17.00
CA SER A 47 4.18 -1.18 -17.78
C SER A 47 4.48 -2.19 -18.88
N PRO A 48 4.67 -1.76 -20.15
CA PRO A 48 5.07 -2.64 -21.24
C PRO A 48 6.43 -3.27 -21.00
N GLY A 49 6.50 -4.57 -21.31
CA GLY A 49 7.70 -5.41 -21.22
C GLY A 49 7.65 -6.39 -20.05
N ARG A 50 8.09 -7.61 -20.32
CA ARG A 50 8.17 -8.70 -19.34
C ARG A 50 9.38 -8.54 -18.43
N LEU A 51 9.40 -9.28 -17.32
CA LEU A 51 10.61 -9.39 -16.51
C LEU A 51 11.74 -10.05 -17.33
N PRO A 52 13.02 -9.65 -17.13
CA PRO A 52 14.14 -10.35 -17.77
C PRO A 52 14.22 -11.80 -17.30
N GLY A 53 14.64 -12.71 -18.14
CA GLY A 53 14.58 -14.15 -17.90
C GLY A 53 15.28 -14.67 -16.64
N HIS A 54 16.13 -13.86 -16.00
CA HIS A 54 16.78 -14.18 -14.72
C HIS A 54 16.04 -13.60 -13.50
N VAL A 55 15.00 -12.79 -13.70
CA VAL A 55 14.19 -12.15 -12.65
C VAL A 55 12.82 -12.81 -12.63
N THR A 56 12.38 -13.24 -11.46
CA THR A 56 11.01 -13.72 -11.23
C THR A 56 10.27 -12.79 -10.30
N VAL A 57 8.93 -12.85 -10.31
CA VAL A 57 8.09 -12.02 -9.44
C VAL A 57 8.49 -12.20 -7.96
N GLU A 58 8.81 -13.42 -7.52
CA GLU A 58 9.19 -13.69 -6.12
C GLU A 58 10.55 -13.09 -5.74
N LYS A 59 11.41 -12.87 -6.74
CA LYS A 59 12.77 -12.34 -6.52
C LYS A 59 12.90 -10.87 -6.88
N ILE A 60 11.85 -10.25 -7.42
CA ILE A 60 11.90 -8.88 -7.96
C ILE A 60 12.36 -7.84 -6.92
N THR A 61 11.97 -8.01 -5.65
CA THR A 61 12.38 -7.13 -4.55
C THR A 61 13.82 -7.33 -4.07
N LYS A 62 14.46 -8.42 -4.51
CA LYS A 62 15.82 -8.80 -4.11
C LYS A 62 16.82 -8.73 -5.28
N THR A 63 16.31 -8.55 -6.49
CA THR A 63 17.14 -8.57 -7.71
C THR A 63 17.30 -7.15 -8.24
N GLN A 64 18.52 -6.67 -8.28
CA GLN A 64 18.82 -5.38 -8.92
C GLN A 64 18.88 -5.58 -10.44
N PHE A 65 18.02 -4.88 -11.15
CA PHE A 65 17.96 -4.90 -12.59
C PHE A 65 17.56 -3.51 -13.12
N ALA A 66 18.23 -3.07 -14.16
CA ALA A 66 17.87 -1.87 -14.88
C ALA A 66 17.72 -2.20 -16.38
N ARG A 67 16.48 -2.23 -16.89
CA ARG A 67 16.22 -2.39 -18.33
C ARG A 67 16.82 -1.24 -19.12
N ASN A 68 16.74 -0.02 -18.60
CA ASN A 68 17.20 1.20 -19.23
C ASN A 68 18.33 1.87 -18.42
N PRO A 69 19.56 1.27 -18.37
CA PRO A 69 20.61 1.74 -17.46
C PRO A 69 21.13 3.16 -17.79
N LYS A 70 21.01 3.60 -19.03
CA LYS A 70 21.36 4.99 -19.43
C LYS A 70 20.38 5.98 -18.82
N MET A 71 19.08 5.64 -18.79
CA MET A 71 18.02 6.48 -18.25
C MET A 71 18.15 6.58 -16.73
N VAL A 72 18.37 5.45 -16.04
CA VAL A 72 18.62 5.42 -14.59
C VAL A 72 19.81 6.30 -14.23
N ARG A 73 20.93 6.19 -14.96
CA ARG A 73 22.11 7.03 -14.73
C ARG A 73 21.84 8.52 -14.97
N LEU A 74 20.99 8.86 -15.95
CA LEU A 74 20.65 10.26 -16.25
C LEU A 74 19.79 10.85 -15.13
N ILE A 75 18.79 10.13 -14.68
CA ILE A 75 17.86 10.56 -13.62
C ILE A 75 18.59 10.73 -12.29
N ASN A 76 19.54 9.87 -11.96
CA ASN A 76 20.34 9.99 -10.74
C ASN A 76 21.28 11.22 -10.71
N LYS A 77 21.39 11.96 -11.80
CA LYS A 77 22.12 13.24 -11.82
C LYS A 77 21.27 14.43 -11.36
N PHE A 78 19.97 14.30 -11.25
CA PHE A 78 19.12 15.36 -10.73
C PHE A 78 19.39 15.60 -9.23
N LYS A 79 19.21 16.84 -8.79
CA LYS A 79 19.40 17.21 -7.38
C LYS A 79 18.51 16.42 -6.43
N ASN A 80 17.28 16.11 -6.88
CA ASN A 80 16.32 15.24 -6.18
C ASN A 80 15.89 14.15 -7.16
N PRO A 81 16.66 13.07 -7.30
CA PRO A 81 16.29 12.00 -8.21
C PRO A 81 15.00 11.33 -7.75
N PRO A 82 14.07 11.02 -8.66
CA PRO A 82 12.84 10.32 -8.32
C PRO A 82 13.08 8.90 -7.83
N ASN A 83 14.23 8.33 -8.14
CA ASN A 83 14.69 7.05 -7.63
C ASN A 83 15.93 7.29 -6.77
N LYS A 84 15.80 7.18 -5.44
CA LYS A 84 16.88 7.48 -4.50
C LYS A 84 17.93 6.38 -4.41
N ASP A 85 17.54 5.12 -4.67
CA ASP A 85 18.44 3.96 -4.56
C ASP A 85 18.15 2.94 -5.66
N ALA A 86 19.16 2.71 -6.51
CA ALA A 86 19.05 1.73 -7.59
C ALA A 86 18.82 0.32 -7.01
N GLY A 87 17.59 -0.16 -7.04
CA GLY A 87 17.20 -1.52 -6.67
C GLY A 87 16.50 -1.69 -5.32
N GLU A 88 16.33 -0.64 -4.53
CA GLU A 88 15.60 -0.71 -3.25
C GLU A 88 14.15 -0.19 -3.32
N GLY A 89 13.77 0.42 -4.41
CA GLY A 89 12.52 1.15 -4.52
C GLY A 89 11.28 0.28 -4.36
N LEU A 90 11.19 -0.86 -5.04
CA LEU A 90 10.08 -1.79 -4.83
C LEU A 90 10.03 -2.29 -3.39
N LYS A 91 11.17 -2.55 -2.76
CA LYS A 91 11.25 -2.93 -1.36
C LYS A 91 10.66 -1.84 -0.46
N THR A 92 10.99 -0.58 -0.71
CA THR A 92 10.41 0.58 0.01
C THR A 92 8.89 0.62 -0.13
N ALA A 93 8.35 0.40 -1.33
CA ALA A 93 6.90 0.35 -1.54
C ALA A 93 6.25 -0.79 -0.73
N PHE A 94 6.85 -1.99 -0.72
CA PHE A 94 6.36 -3.11 0.08
C PHE A 94 6.42 -2.84 1.58
N GLU A 95 7.53 -2.27 2.07
CA GLU A 95 7.71 -1.93 3.49
C GLU A 95 6.75 -0.82 3.93
N THR A 96 6.50 0.18 3.08
CA THR A 96 5.57 1.27 3.41
C THR A 96 4.13 0.76 3.50
N MET A 97 3.71 -0.12 2.57
CA MET A 97 2.40 -0.77 2.65
C MET A 97 2.28 -1.64 3.91
N ASP A 98 3.32 -2.39 4.25
CA ASP A 98 3.37 -3.24 5.45
C ASP A 98 3.30 -2.41 6.75
N LYS A 99 4.04 -1.29 6.84
CA LYS A 99 3.99 -0.35 7.99
C LYS A 99 2.58 0.22 8.21
N LEU A 100 1.85 0.47 7.13
CA LEU A 100 0.47 0.95 7.16
C LEU A 100 -0.55 -0.19 7.28
N ARG A 101 -0.08 -1.43 7.47
CA ARG A 101 -0.92 -2.64 7.55
C ARG A 101 -1.88 -2.79 6.37
N LEU A 102 -1.44 -2.38 5.19
CA LEU A 102 -2.12 -2.59 3.94
C LEU A 102 -1.59 -3.85 3.25
N LYS A 103 -2.43 -4.47 2.42
CA LYS A 103 -1.97 -5.59 1.58
C LYS A 103 -0.80 -5.16 0.72
N LYS A 104 0.22 -6.02 0.66
CA LYS A 104 1.40 -5.79 -0.17
C LYS A 104 1.02 -5.65 -1.64
N PRO A 105 1.79 -4.87 -2.42
CA PRO A 105 1.58 -4.79 -3.85
C PRO A 105 1.60 -6.17 -4.50
N GLU A 106 0.60 -6.46 -5.32
CA GLU A 106 0.56 -7.67 -6.14
C GLU A 106 1.23 -7.38 -7.47
N ILE A 107 2.18 -8.23 -7.87
CA ILE A 107 2.89 -8.12 -9.15
C ILE A 107 2.50 -9.30 -10.01
N THR A 108 1.99 -9.02 -11.20
CA THR A 108 1.58 -10.03 -12.17
C THR A 108 2.29 -9.80 -13.49
N GLU A 109 3.04 -10.80 -13.95
CA GLU A 109 3.59 -10.78 -15.30
C GLU A 109 2.51 -11.25 -16.28
N LYS A 110 2.23 -10.42 -17.28
CA LYS A 110 1.37 -10.73 -18.41
C LYS A 110 2.21 -11.12 -19.64
N GLU A 111 1.53 -11.40 -20.76
CA GLU A 111 2.20 -11.81 -22.00
C GLU A 111 3.25 -10.78 -22.46
N ASP A 112 2.91 -9.47 -22.46
CA ASP A 112 3.78 -8.40 -22.95
C ASP A 112 3.94 -7.24 -21.96
N SER A 113 3.51 -7.39 -20.71
CA SER A 113 3.53 -6.33 -19.72
C SER A 113 3.71 -6.83 -18.30
N LEU A 114 4.07 -5.93 -17.39
CA LEU A 114 4.10 -6.13 -15.96
C LEU A 114 3.02 -5.28 -15.32
N LEU A 115 2.11 -5.92 -14.60
CA LEU A 115 1.04 -5.25 -13.84
C LEU A 115 1.37 -5.24 -12.36
N VAL A 116 1.34 -4.06 -11.75
CA VAL A 116 1.39 -3.88 -10.30
C VAL A 116 0.04 -3.38 -9.81
N THR A 117 -0.53 -4.10 -8.85
CA THR A 117 -1.81 -3.76 -8.22
C THR A 117 -1.59 -3.38 -6.76
N LEU A 118 -1.98 -2.16 -6.43
CA LEU A 118 -2.04 -1.64 -5.07
C LEU A 118 -3.49 -1.72 -4.59
N ARG A 119 -3.78 -2.52 -3.55
CA ARG A 119 -5.11 -2.59 -2.96
C ARG A 119 -5.19 -1.73 -1.72
N HIS A 120 -6.30 -1.03 -1.56
CA HIS A 120 -6.65 -0.36 -0.31
C HIS A 120 -7.40 -1.34 0.61
N GLU A 121 -6.71 -2.39 0.97
CA GLU A 121 -7.23 -3.41 1.89
C GLU A 121 -6.24 -3.57 3.04
N SER A 122 -6.73 -3.48 4.28
CA SER A 122 -5.93 -3.76 5.45
C SER A 122 -5.62 -5.26 5.55
N LEU A 123 -4.52 -5.59 6.21
CA LEU A 123 -4.08 -6.99 6.44
C LEU A 123 -5.01 -7.77 7.40
N GLY A 124 -5.87 -7.05 8.14
CA GLY A 124 -6.83 -7.64 9.05
C GLY A 124 -8.19 -6.94 8.98
N SER A 125 -9.23 -7.58 9.51
CA SER A 125 -10.50 -6.89 9.70
C SER A 125 -10.34 -5.76 10.72
N PRO A 126 -11.20 -4.72 10.70
CA PRO A 126 -11.17 -3.68 11.71
C PRO A 126 -11.24 -4.23 13.13
N GLU A 127 -12.02 -5.29 13.34
CA GLU A 127 -12.12 -6.00 14.61
C GLU A 127 -10.78 -6.63 15.04
N GLN A 128 -10.09 -7.27 14.11
CA GLN A 128 -8.76 -7.87 14.38
C GLN A 128 -7.72 -6.82 14.72
N LEU A 129 -7.69 -5.70 14.00
CA LEU A 129 -6.74 -4.62 14.25
C LEU A 129 -6.96 -3.97 15.62
N VAL A 130 -8.23 -3.80 16.04
CA VAL A 130 -8.58 -3.28 17.37
C VAL A 130 -8.12 -4.25 18.46
N MET A 131 -8.35 -5.56 18.28
CA MET A 131 -7.94 -6.57 19.26
C MET A 131 -6.42 -6.65 19.38
N GLU A 132 -5.70 -6.67 18.28
CA GLU A 132 -4.24 -6.70 18.27
C GLU A 132 -3.61 -5.47 18.94
N TYR A 133 -4.24 -4.29 18.80
CA TYR A 133 -3.82 -3.08 19.51
C TYR A 133 -4.00 -3.23 21.03
N LEU A 134 -5.14 -3.77 21.45
CA LEU A 134 -5.45 -3.98 22.88
C LEU A 134 -4.66 -5.12 23.52
N ASP A 135 -4.23 -6.11 22.75
CA ASP A 135 -3.35 -7.20 23.22
C ASP A 135 -1.95 -6.73 23.60
N ASN A 136 -1.57 -5.52 23.19
CA ASN A 136 -0.32 -4.92 23.60
C ASN A 136 -0.45 -4.37 25.04
N PRO A 137 0.38 -4.83 26.00
CA PRO A 137 0.31 -4.36 27.40
C PRO A 137 0.45 -2.84 27.58
N GLY A 138 1.05 -2.15 26.62
CA GLY A 138 1.16 -0.69 26.60
C GLY A 138 -0.12 0.05 26.19
N HIS A 139 -1.15 -0.66 25.70
CA HIS A 139 -2.38 -0.08 25.18
C HIS A 139 -3.63 -0.71 25.82
N PRO A 140 -3.86 -0.50 27.12
CA PRO A 140 -4.98 -1.13 27.82
C PRO A 140 -6.36 -0.60 27.40
N GLU A 141 -6.41 0.54 26.74
CA GLU A 141 -7.63 1.21 26.30
C GLU A 141 -7.48 1.71 24.85
N ILE A 142 -8.57 1.75 24.11
CA ILE A 142 -8.63 2.32 22.77
C ILE A 142 -9.81 3.29 22.65
N THR A 143 -9.59 4.46 22.05
CA THR A 143 -10.64 5.42 21.73
C THR A 143 -11.12 5.23 20.29
N ASN A 144 -12.32 5.77 19.99
CA ASN A 144 -12.84 5.76 18.62
C ASN A 144 -11.88 6.46 17.63
N SER A 145 -11.23 7.55 18.07
CA SER A 145 -10.25 8.27 17.23
C SER A 145 -9.04 7.39 16.89
N ILE A 146 -8.44 6.74 17.89
CA ILE A 146 -7.27 5.85 17.71
C ILE A 146 -7.67 4.65 16.84
N ALA A 147 -8.83 4.05 17.09
CA ALA A 147 -9.30 2.91 16.32
C ALA A 147 -9.54 3.28 14.84
N ARG A 148 -10.06 4.48 14.56
CA ARG A 148 -10.24 4.97 13.19
C ARG A 148 -8.90 5.20 12.48
N GLU A 149 -7.94 5.78 13.18
CA GLU A 149 -6.57 5.95 12.64
C GLU A 149 -5.92 4.60 12.32
N LEU A 150 -6.02 3.65 13.25
CA LEU A 150 -5.47 2.30 13.13
C LEU A 150 -6.09 1.50 11.97
N THR A 151 -7.41 1.64 11.77
CA THR A 151 -8.17 0.83 10.79
C THR A 151 -8.38 1.52 9.45
N GLY A 152 -8.06 2.82 9.35
CA GLY A 152 -8.36 3.64 8.18
C GLY A 152 -9.86 3.99 8.03
N ILE A 153 -10.71 3.60 8.98
CA ILE A 153 -12.14 3.94 8.96
C ILE A 153 -12.33 5.40 9.35
N ARG A 154 -12.84 6.22 8.44
CA ARG A 154 -13.07 7.65 8.72
C ARG A 154 -14.37 7.94 9.46
N SER A 155 -15.40 7.13 9.26
CA SER A 155 -16.71 7.30 9.86
C SER A 155 -16.71 6.86 11.32
N GLU A 156 -17.07 7.79 12.22
CA GLU A 156 -17.24 7.50 13.65
C GLU A 156 -18.34 6.45 13.89
N ASN A 157 -19.43 6.53 13.12
CA ASN A 157 -20.54 5.58 13.24
C ASN A 157 -20.16 4.19 12.81
N THR A 158 -19.42 4.04 11.70
CA THR A 158 -18.90 2.74 11.26
C THR A 158 -17.96 2.13 12.29
N MET A 159 -17.12 2.95 12.94
CA MET A 159 -16.26 2.44 14.02
C MET A 159 -17.05 2.05 15.28
N LYS A 160 -18.14 2.77 15.60
CA LYS A 160 -19.06 2.37 16.67
C LYS A 160 -19.69 1.01 16.40
N GLU A 161 -20.01 0.68 15.15
CA GLU A 161 -20.52 -0.65 14.77
C GLU A 161 -19.46 -1.75 14.99
N VAL A 162 -18.19 -1.48 14.69
CA VAL A 162 -17.07 -2.40 14.99
C VAL A 162 -16.98 -2.65 16.49
N PHE A 163 -16.97 -1.60 17.31
CA PHE A 163 -16.96 -1.73 18.77
C PHE A 163 -18.19 -2.46 19.30
N TYR A 164 -19.36 -2.20 18.74
CA TYR A 164 -20.57 -2.93 19.11
C TYR A 164 -20.46 -4.42 18.84
N LYS A 165 -19.93 -4.83 17.69
CA LYS A 165 -19.69 -6.24 17.37
C LYS A 165 -18.71 -6.90 18.36
N LEU A 166 -17.59 -6.22 18.64
CA LEU A 166 -16.58 -6.71 19.59
C LEU A 166 -17.13 -6.81 21.01
N SER A 167 -17.92 -5.83 21.46
CA SER A 167 -18.58 -5.87 22.77
C SER A 167 -19.64 -6.97 22.85
N LYS A 168 -20.43 -7.15 21.78
CA LYS A 168 -21.43 -8.23 21.72
C LYS A 168 -20.80 -9.62 21.77
N SER A 169 -19.58 -9.78 21.27
CA SER A 169 -18.80 -11.02 21.37
C SER A 169 -17.98 -11.14 22.66
N ASN A 170 -18.17 -10.23 23.62
CA ASN A 170 -17.43 -10.17 24.90
C ASN A 170 -15.90 -10.08 24.75
N GLN A 171 -15.42 -9.49 23.65
CA GLN A 171 -13.99 -9.30 23.42
C GLN A 171 -13.48 -7.96 23.98
N ILE A 172 -14.35 -6.97 24.08
CA ILE A 172 -14.07 -5.69 24.71
C ILE A 172 -15.22 -5.27 25.62
N GLU A 173 -14.93 -4.43 26.59
CA GLU A 173 -15.93 -3.77 27.45
C GLU A 173 -15.73 -2.25 27.42
N ARG A 174 -16.82 -1.56 27.73
CA ARG A 174 -16.77 -0.08 27.80
C ARG A 174 -16.15 0.34 29.12
N VAL A 175 -15.08 1.13 29.06
CA VAL A 175 -14.52 1.79 30.25
C VAL A 175 -15.50 2.89 30.66
N PRO A 176 -15.93 2.95 31.94
CA PRO A 176 -16.75 4.05 32.45
C PRO A 176 -16.03 5.38 32.25
N ASP A 177 -16.78 6.42 31.83
CA ASP A 177 -16.23 7.74 31.66
C ASP A 177 -15.53 8.18 32.97
N LYS A 178 -14.24 8.43 32.91
CA LYS A 178 -13.51 9.09 34.00
C LYS A 178 -14.04 10.50 34.05
N GLN A 179 -15.02 10.76 34.97
CA GLN A 179 -15.40 12.12 35.31
C GLN A 179 -14.16 12.78 35.91
N GLY A 180 -13.58 13.71 35.15
CA GLY A 180 -12.53 14.62 35.57
C GLY A 180 -13.04 16.05 35.42
#